data_04e1d4261dbcd1e798398fc2411d111c
#
_entry.id   04e1d4261dbcd1e798398fc2411d111c
#
_cell.length_a   1.000
_cell.length_b   1.000
_cell.length_c   1.000
_cell.angle_alpha   90.00
_cell.angle_beta   90.00
_cell.angle_gamma   90.00
#
_symmetry.space_group_name_H-M   'P 1'
#
loop_
_entity.id
_entity.type
_entity.pdbx_description
1 polymer ?
#
loop_
_entity_poly.entity_id
_entity_poly.type
_entity_poly.pdbx_seq_one_letter_code
_entity_poly.pdbx_strand_id
1 'polypeptide(L)'
;MIAYLDTNVYIGAGYKFSSEKFATLRSLIANGDVSIIYSSATQGEVEQHINDDIRTAVTKYNRVLRKELSALMCTEDFALNKIDEAHVVASIKDAFADFLSLDGCH
;
A
#
# COMPACT_ATOMS: atom_id res chain seq x y z
N MET A 1 -1.68 -26.22 -0.80
CA MET A 1 -2.76 -25.49 -1.50
C MET A 1 -2.16 -24.39 -2.36
N ILE A 2 -2.66 -24.24 -3.56
CA ILE A 2 -2.24 -23.16 -4.48
C ILE A 2 -3.38 -22.15 -4.52
N ALA A 3 -3.07 -20.87 -4.35
CA ALA A 3 -4.05 -19.81 -4.37
C ALA A 3 -3.61 -18.68 -5.32
N TYR A 4 -4.58 -18.09 -6.01
CA TYR A 4 -4.40 -16.89 -6.81
C TYR A 4 -5.14 -15.74 -6.11
N LEU A 5 -4.40 -14.69 -5.76
CA LEU A 5 -5.00 -13.51 -5.16
C LEU A 5 -5.35 -12.50 -6.23
N ASP A 6 -6.62 -12.16 -6.33
CA ASP A 6 -7.08 -11.11 -7.23
C ASP A 6 -6.58 -9.74 -6.76
N THR A 7 -6.50 -8.80 -7.70
CA THR A 7 -6.14 -7.39 -7.44
C THR A 7 -6.91 -6.82 -6.25
N ASN A 8 -8.20 -7.12 -6.15
CA ASN A 8 -9.07 -6.61 -5.09
C ASN A 8 -8.67 -7.06 -3.69
N VAL A 9 -7.99 -8.20 -3.55
CA VAL A 9 -7.50 -8.67 -2.24
C VAL A 9 -6.44 -7.72 -1.72
N TYR A 10 -5.50 -7.31 -2.57
CA TYR A 10 -4.43 -6.38 -2.19
C TYR A 10 -4.98 -4.99 -1.89
N ILE A 11 -5.88 -4.49 -2.74
CA ILE A 11 -6.48 -3.17 -2.61
C ILE A 11 -7.42 -3.12 -1.41
N GLY A 12 -8.25 -4.15 -1.22
CA GLY A 12 -9.20 -4.25 -0.11
C GLY A 12 -8.52 -4.30 1.26
N ALA A 13 -7.27 -4.75 1.32
CA ALA A 13 -6.47 -4.69 2.55
C ALA A 13 -5.90 -3.30 2.84
N GLY A 14 -6.17 -2.30 1.97
CA GLY A 14 -5.67 -0.94 2.12
C GLY A 14 -4.16 -0.84 2.00
N TYR A 15 -3.54 -1.75 1.25
CA TYR A 15 -2.08 -1.85 1.06
C TYR A 15 -1.30 -2.12 2.35
N LYS A 16 -1.97 -2.65 3.37
CA LYS A 16 -1.34 -2.96 4.67
C LYS A 16 -0.73 -4.35 4.64
N PHE A 17 0.39 -4.50 3.95
CA PHE A 17 1.08 -5.79 3.79
C PHE A 17 1.69 -6.30 5.10
N SER A 18 1.75 -5.48 6.14
CA SER A 18 2.15 -5.87 7.49
C SER A 18 0.96 -6.13 8.42
N SER A 19 -0.28 -6.07 7.92
CA SER A 19 -1.47 -6.32 8.71
C SER A 19 -1.53 -7.77 9.18
N GLU A 20 -2.40 -8.03 10.19
CA GLU A 20 -2.59 -9.36 10.75
C GLU A 20 -2.99 -10.40 9.69
N LYS A 21 -3.85 -10.03 8.74
CA LYS A 21 -4.26 -10.91 7.65
C LYS A 21 -3.08 -11.34 6.78
N PHE A 22 -2.22 -10.40 6.40
CA PHE A 22 -1.03 -10.72 5.62
C PHE A 22 0.02 -11.44 6.46
N ALA A 23 0.13 -11.16 7.75
CA ALA A 23 1.02 -11.90 8.65
C ALA A 23 0.62 -13.38 8.73
N THR A 24 -0.68 -13.67 8.85
CA THR A 24 -1.19 -15.04 8.82
C THR A 24 -0.89 -15.71 7.48
N LEU A 25 -1.13 -15.01 6.37
CA LEU A 25 -0.84 -15.53 5.04
C LEU A 25 0.65 -15.81 4.85
N ARG A 26 1.54 -14.93 5.32
CA ARG A 26 2.98 -15.14 5.28
C ARG A 26 3.40 -16.39 6.06
N SER A 27 2.79 -16.63 7.23
CA SER A 27 3.06 -17.82 8.01
C SER A 27 2.67 -19.08 7.28
N LEU A 28 1.51 -19.10 6.63
CA LEU A 28 1.05 -20.24 5.83
C LEU A 28 1.97 -20.49 4.62
N ILE A 29 2.45 -19.45 3.99
CA ILE A 29 3.41 -19.56 2.88
C ILE A 29 4.74 -20.11 3.39
N ALA A 30 5.25 -19.58 4.50
CA ALA A 30 6.53 -20.00 5.08
C ALA A 30 6.50 -21.47 5.52
N ASN A 31 5.35 -21.94 6.01
CA ASN A 31 5.18 -23.34 6.43
C ASN A 31 4.96 -24.31 5.25
N GLY A 32 4.82 -23.80 4.05
CA GLY A 32 4.55 -24.61 2.86
C GLY A 32 3.10 -25.04 2.69
N ASP A 33 2.19 -24.54 3.54
CA ASP A 33 0.76 -24.90 3.47
C ASP A 33 0.04 -24.23 2.30
N VAL A 34 0.53 -23.07 1.88
CA VAL A 34 -0.06 -22.26 0.80
C VAL A 34 1.04 -21.78 -0.11
N SER A 35 0.81 -21.86 -1.42
CA SER A 35 1.60 -21.18 -2.45
C SER A 35 0.73 -20.16 -3.15
N ILE A 36 1.26 -18.98 -3.39
CA ILE A 36 0.55 -17.91 -4.08
C ILE A 36 1.05 -17.81 -5.50
N ILE A 37 0.12 -17.80 -6.46
CA ILE A 37 0.41 -17.52 -7.86
C ILE A 37 -0.01 -16.08 -8.15
N TYR A 38 0.83 -15.34 -8.84
CA TYR A 38 0.50 -14.01 -9.33
C TYR A 38 0.93 -13.86 -10.78
N SER A 39 0.27 -12.93 -11.48
CA SER A 39 0.63 -12.59 -12.86
C SER A 39 1.21 -11.19 -12.94
N SER A 40 1.97 -10.92 -14.01
CA SER A 40 2.46 -9.56 -14.27
C SER A 40 1.31 -8.57 -14.48
N ALA A 41 0.17 -9.04 -15.01
CA ALA A 41 -1.02 -8.20 -15.17
C ALA A 41 -1.58 -7.77 -13.82
N THR A 42 -1.74 -8.70 -12.87
CA THR A 42 -2.21 -8.39 -11.51
C THR A 42 -1.23 -7.46 -10.80
N GLN A 43 0.07 -7.73 -10.91
CA GLN A 43 1.10 -6.88 -10.31
C GLN A 43 1.02 -5.46 -10.86
N GLY A 44 0.90 -5.31 -12.18
CA GLY A 44 0.75 -4.00 -12.82
C GLY A 44 -0.51 -3.26 -12.40
N GLU A 45 -1.64 -3.97 -12.28
CA GLU A 45 -2.89 -3.39 -11.81
C GLU A 45 -2.79 -2.87 -10.37
N VAL A 46 -2.20 -3.66 -9.47
CA VAL A 46 -2.00 -3.25 -8.08
C VAL A 46 -1.11 -2.01 -8.01
N GLU A 47 -0.01 -2.00 -8.76
CA GLU A 47 0.90 -0.85 -8.79
C GLU A 47 0.21 0.40 -9.32
N GLN A 48 -0.63 0.27 -10.35
CA GLN A 48 -1.40 1.40 -10.89
C GLN A 48 -2.40 1.93 -9.87
N HIS A 49 -3.09 1.04 -9.15
CA HIS A 49 -4.00 1.45 -8.07
C HIS A 49 -3.26 2.16 -6.93
N ILE A 50 -2.06 1.70 -6.58
CA ILE A 50 -1.22 2.38 -5.59
C ILE A 50 -0.95 3.82 -6.05
N ASN A 51 -0.53 4.01 -7.30
CA ASN A 51 -0.27 5.34 -7.85
C ASN A 51 -1.51 6.24 -7.75
N ASP A 52 -2.66 5.74 -8.21
CA ASP A 52 -3.89 6.52 -8.30
C ASP A 52 -4.47 6.84 -6.92
N ASP A 53 -4.51 5.87 -6.02
CA ASP A 53 -5.09 6.02 -4.69
C ASP A 53 -4.25 6.97 -3.84
N ILE A 54 -2.93 6.85 -3.89
CA ILE A 54 -2.04 7.72 -3.12
C ILE A 54 -2.08 9.14 -3.68
N ARG A 55 -2.10 9.30 -5.01
CA ARG A 55 -2.24 10.64 -5.62
C ARG A 55 -3.53 11.32 -5.16
N THR A 56 -4.65 10.60 -5.18
CA THR A 56 -5.95 11.12 -4.74
C THR A 56 -5.92 11.51 -3.27
N ALA A 57 -5.37 10.66 -2.41
CA ALA A 57 -5.29 10.91 -0.97
C ALA A 57 -4.39 12.10 -0.66
N VAL A 58 -3.22 12.20 -1.30
CA VAL A 58 -2.27 13.29 -1.10
C VAL A 58 -2.87 14.61 -1.58
N THR A 59 -3.56 14.60 -2.73
CA THR A 59 -4.22 15.79 -3.27
C THR A 59 -5.29 16.31 -2.29
N LYS A 60 -6.10 15.42 -1.74
CA LYS A 60 -7.12 15.79 -0.74
C LYS A 60 -6.49 16.33 0.54
N TYR A 61 -5.47 15.67 1.05
CA TYR A 61 -4.75 16.10 2.25
C TYR A 61 -4.16 17.49 2.07
N ASN A 62 -3.46 17.73 0.97
CA ASN A 62 -2.84 19.03 0.70
C ASN A 62 -3.88 20.14 0.51
N ARG A 63 -5.05 19.82 -0.04
CA ARG A 63 -6.15 20.78 -0.18
C ARG A 63 -6.73 21.18 1.18
N VAL A 64 -6.98 20.20 2.05
CA VAL A 64 -7.44 20.45 3.42
C VAL A 64 -6.41 21.29 4.18
N LEU A 65 -5.14 20.96 4.03
CA LEU A 65 -4.04 21.72 4.64
C LEU A 65 -4.08 23.20 4.25
N ARG A 66 -4.30 23.50 2.96
CA ARG A 66 -4.30 24.86 2.46
C ARG A 66 -5.57 25.64 2.80
N LYS A 67 -6.74 24.99 2.74
CA LYS A 67 -8.02 25.69 2.87
C LYS A 67 -8.57 25.73 4.29
N GLU A 68 -8.52 24.60 4.99
CA GLU A 68 -9.21 24.42 6.26
C GLU A 68 -8.29 24.60 7.44
N LEU A 69 -7.00 24.30 7.28
CA LEU A 69 -6.03 24.33 8.37
C LEU A 69 -5.06 25.52 8.28
N SER A 70 -5.24 26.38 7.29
CA SER A 70 -4.34 27.52 7.08
C SER A 70 -4.23 28.44 8.30
N ALA A 71 -5.32 28.67 9.00
CA ALA A 71 -5.33 29.49 10.21
C ALA A 71 -4.51 28.86 11.35
N LEU A 72 -4.59 27.54 11.50
CA LEU A 72 -3.81 26.79 12.49
C LEU A 72 -2.33 26.80 12.15
N MET A 73 -2.00 26.76 10.85
CA MET A 73 -0.61 26.77 10.38
C MET A 73 0.10 28.11 10.60
N CYS A 74 -0.64 29.17 10.94
CA CYS A 74 -0.06 30.46 11.28
C CYS A 74 0.51 30.48 12.71
N THR A 75 0.27 29.45 13.52
CA THR A 75 0.82 29.34 14.87
C THR A 75 2.17 28.60 14.84
N GLU A 76 3.14 29.06 15.63
CA GLU A 76 4.48 28.45 15.68
C GLU A 76 4.46 27.01 16.19
N ASP A 77 3.48 26.66 17.01
CA ASP A 77 3.37 25.35 17.64
C ASP A 77 2.67 24.31 16.76
N PHE A 78 2.17 24.73 15.60
CA PHE A 78 1.43 23.83 14.71
C PHE A 78 2.16 23.68 13.39
N ALA A 79 2.77 22.51 13.18
CA ALA A 79 3.45 22.20 11.93
C ALA A 79 2.85 20.94 11.31
N LEU A 80 2.27 21.08 10.13
CA LEU A 80 1.87 19.95 9.28
C LEU A 80 2.83 19.88 8.09
N ASN A 81 3.53 18.77 7.98
CA ASN A 81 4.41 18.53 6.86
C ASN A 81 3.62 18.09 5.64
N LYS A 82 4.01 18.58 4.48
CA LYS A 82 3.49 18.07 3.22
C LYS A 82 3.90 16.61 3.05
N ILE A 83 3.00 15.81 2.51
CA ILE A 83 3.29 14.43 2.18
C ILE A 83 4.08 14.39 0.87
N ASP A 84 5.19 13.66 0.87
CA ASP A 84 5.92 13.33 -0.35
C ASP A 84 5.24 12.14 -1.02
N GLU A 85 4.46 12.40 -2.07
CA GLU A 85 3.74 11.38 -2.82
C GLU A 85 4.67 10.28 -3.34
N ALA A 86 5.79 10.67 -3.94
CA ALA A 86 6.74 9.71 -4.52
C ALA A 86 7.31 8.76 -3.45
N HIS A 87 7.62 9.28 -2.27
CA HIS A 87 8.13 8.46 -1.17
C HIS A 87 7.08 7.47 -0.65
N VAL A 88 5.84 7.92 -0.48
CA VAL A 88 4.75 7.04 -0.03
C VAL A 88 4.48 5.94 -1.05
N VAL A 89 4.39 6.29 -2.33
CA VAL A 89 4.20 5.32 -3.41
C VAL A 89 5.33 4.29 -3.42
N ALA A 90 6.59 4.74 -3.35
CA ALA A 90 7.75 3.85 -3.34
C ALA A 90 7.72 2.90 -2.15
N SER A 91 7.40 3.38 -0.95
CA SER A 91 7.32 2.57 0.26
C SER A 91 6.27 1.46 0.13
N ILE A 92 5.09 1.78 -0.42
CA ILE A 92 4.01 0.80 -0.59
C ILE A 92 4.39 -0.22 -1.67
N LYS A 93 4.95 0.23 -2.79
CA LYS A 93 5.41 -0.66 -3.85
C LYS A 93 6.51 -1.60 -3.38
N ASP A 94 7.44 -1.12 -2.56
CA ASP A 94 8.50 -1.93 -1.98
C ASP A 94 7.92 -3.02 -1.06
N ALA A 95 6.95 -2.67 -0.23
CA ALA A 95 6.26 -3.65 0.63
C ALA A 95 5.53 -4.72 -0.19
N PHE A 96 4.90 -4.32 -1.29
CA PHE A 96 4.24 -5.24 -2.22
C PHE A 96 5.26 -6.16 -2.90
N ALA A 97 6.36 -5.61 -3.38
CA ALA A 97 7.44 -6.38 -4.01
C ALA A 97 8.06 -7.38 -3.01
N ASP A 98 8.25 -6.98 -1.76
CA ASP A 98 8.74 -7.85 -0.70
C ASP A 98 7.79 -9.03 -0.46
N PHE A 99 6.48 -8.77 -0.45
CA PHE A 99 5.49 -9.84 -0.34
C PHE A 99 5.58 -10.82 -1.51
N LEU A 100 5.66 -10.31 -2.75
CA LEU A 100 5.74 -11.14 -3.95
C LEU A 100 7.08 -11.90 -4.05
N SER A 101 8.11 -11.46 -3.33
CA SER A 101 9.43 -12.11 -3.34
C SER A 101 9.53 -13.31 -2.40
N LEU A 102 8.49 -13.60 -1.61
CA LEU A 102 8.46 -14.78 -0.75
C LEU A 102 8.60 -16.07 -1.57
N ASP A 103 9.32 -17.06 -1.03
CA ASP A 103 9.60 -18.31 -1.75
C ASP A 103 8.35 -19.05 -2.23
N GLY A 104 7.23 -18.89 -1.54
CA GLY A 104 5.95 -19.48 -1.93
C GLY A 104 5.12 -18.64 -2.89
N CYS A 105 5.62 -17.52 -3.40
CA CYS A 105 4.96 -16.67 -4.39
C CYS A 105 5.62 -16.83 -5.76
N HIS A 106 4.83 -17.08 -6.75
CA HIS A 106 5.32 -17.40 -8.12
C HIS A 106 4.60 -16.59 -9.19
#